data_e9e6f30eb5421d5b6c28472170b04083
#
_entry.id   e9e6f30eb5421d5b6c28472170b04083
#
_cell.length_a   1.000
_cell.length_b   1.000
_cell.length_c   1.000
_cell.angle_alpha   90.00
_cell.angle_beta   90.00
_cell.angle_gamma   90.00
#
_symmetry.space_group_name_H-M   'P 1'
#
loop_
_entity.id
_entity.type
_entity.pdbx_description
1 polymer ?
#
loop_
_entity_poly.entity_id
_entity_poly.type
_entity_poly.pdbx_seq_one_letter_code
_entity_poly.pdbx_strand_id
1 'polypeptide(L)'
;MTATRQKIKQPPKRRIKMSTEDKIYNIIGLIVFTIITLICVYPFYYLMICTISEQKAVDLNQIILLPRGINFDNYIEIFKIQNLGNAAFISVARTVLTTAISLVLTSYMAYFFTKENMWKRKFWYRFTVVTMYFSAGMIPVYLNNRMLGLVNSFWVYVIPSCLSVYNMVLVKTNIEAMSPELEESAYLDGAGYMTRFFKIVMPLQTPILAT
;
A
#
# COMPACT_ATOMS: atom_id res chain seq x y z
N MET A 1 48.48 20.63 4.09
CA MET A 1 47.42 21.57 4.54
C MET A 1 46.26 20.75 5.06
N THR A 2 46.18 20.58 6.38
CA THR A 2 45.18 19.75 7.07
C THR A 2 43.97 20.64 7.38
N ALA A 3 42.87 20.44 6.67
CA ALA A 3 41.60 21.13 6.91
C ALA A 3 40.92 20.58 8.16
N THR A 4 40.92 21.35 9.23
CA THR A 4 40.25 21.04 10.50
C THR A 4 38.72 21.09 10.29
N ARG A 5 38.05 19.94 10.24
CA ARG A 5 36.57 19.84 10.25
C ARG A 5 36.02 20.40 11.56
N GLN A 6 35.54 21.62 11.57
CA GLN A 6 34.77 22.16 12.69
C GLN A 6 33.48 21.34 12.88
N LYS A 7 33.38 20.59 13.98
CA LYS A 7 32.14 19.97 14.44
C LYS A 7 31.15 21.08 14.81
N ILE A 8 30.14 21.31 13.99
CA ILE A 8 29.02 22.19 14.32
C ILE A 8 28.30 21.57 15.52
N LYS A 9 28.45 22.21 16.69
CA LYS A 9 27.73 21.84 17.92
C LYS A 9 26.24 22.12 17.70
N GLN A 10 25.42 21.08 17.63
CA GLN A 10 23.96 21.24 17.59
C GLN A 10 23.51 21.95 18.89
N PRO A 11 22.63 22.96 18.80
CA PRO A 11 22.12 23.64 19.98
C PRO A 11 21.38 22.65 20.89
N PRO A 12 21.45 22.82 22.23
CA PRO A 12 20.80 21.93 23.18
C PRO A 12 19.28 21.93 22.90
N LYS A 13 18.67 20.75 22.75
CA LYS A 13 17.21 20.60 22.62
C LYS A 13 16.55 21.21 23.87
N ARG A 14 16.04 22.41 23.77
CA ARG A 14 15.21 23.02 24.80
C ARG A 14 13.98 22.14 25.03
N ARG A 15 13.89 21.45 26.15
CA ARG A 15 12.65 20.80 26.59
C ARG A 15 11.65 21.88 26.95
N ILE A 16 10.71 22.16 26.05
CA ILE A 16 9.58 23.03 26.32
C ILE A 16 8.77 22.36 27.42
N LYS A 17 8.59 23.05 28.57
CA LYS A 17 7.73 22.57 29.64
C LYS A 17 6.29 22.60 29.11
N MET A 18 5.67 21.43 29.03
CA MET A 18 4.26 21.30 28.61
C MET A 18 3.36 22.04 29.58
N SER A 19 2.46 22.85 29.07
CA SER A 19 1.40 23.49 29.84
C SER A 19 0.48 22.45 30.47
N THR A 20 -0.27 22.83 31.51
CA THR A 20 -1.28 21.96 32.10
C THR A 20 -2.35 21.57 31.09
N GLU A 21 -2.73 22.49 30.22
CA GLU A 21 -3.67 22.25 29.11
C GLU A 21 -3.14 21.21 28.13
N ASP A 22 -1.86 21.30 27.72
CA ASP A 22 -1.22 20.32 26.84
C ASP A 22 -1.20 18.91 27.47
N LYS A 23 -1.01 18.82 28.79
CA LYS A 23 -1.03 17.53 29.49
C LYS A 23 -2.43 16.92 29.51
N ILE A 24 -3.47 17.73 29.76
CA ILE A 24 -4.86 17.28 29.75
C ILE A 24 -5.24 16.80 28.33
N TYR A 25 -4.92 17.56 27.30
CA TYR A 25 -5.14 17.18 25.92
C TYR A 25 -4.46 15.86 25.57
N ASN A 26 -3.20 15.70 25.93
CA ASN A 26 -2.46 14.46 25.69
C ASN A 26 -3.03 13.25 26.43
N ILE A 27 -3.49 13.44 27.69
CA ILE A 27 -4.10 12.36 28.47
C ILE A 27 -5.43 11.94 27.84
N ILE A 28 -6.30 12.90 27.47
CA ILE A 28 -7.57 12.60 26.80
C ILE A 28 -7.30 11.89 25.47
N GLY A 29 -6.35 12.39 24.67
CA GLY A 29 -5.94 11.77 23.42
C GLY A 29 -5.45 10.34 23.63
N LEU A 30 -4.59 10.12 24.62
CA LEU A 30 -4.08 8.79 24.96
C LEU A 30 -5.22 7.82 25.31
N ILE A 31 -6.17 8.25 26.16
CA ILE A 31 -7.31 7.42 26.56
C ILE A 31 -8.15 7.05 25.33
N VAL A 32 -8.53 8.04 24.51
CA VAL A 32 -9.34 7.83 23.32
C VAL A 32 -8.66 6.89 22.34
N PHE A 33 -7.38 7.14 22.03
CA PHE A 33 -6.63 6.26 21.10
C PHE A 33 -6.43 4.86 21.67
N THR A 34 -6.22 4.72 23.00
CA THR A 34 -6.10 3.39 23.63
C THR A 34 -7.42 2.61 23.49
N ILE A 35 -8.57 3.24 23.75
CA ILE A 35 -9.88 2.59 23.59
C ILE A 35 -10.10 2.16 22.13
N ILE A 36 -9.85 3.06 21.18
CA ILE A 36 -9.97 2.74 19.74
C ILE A 36 -9.04 1.59 19.37
N THR A 37 -7.80 1.61 19.83
CA THR A 37 -6.82 0.54 19.56
C THR A 37 -7.29 -0.80 20.11
N LEU A 38 -7.81 -0.83 21.34
CA LEU A 38 -8.33 -2.07 21.93
C LEU A 38 -9.52 -2.63 21.13
N ILE A 39 -10.44 -1.76 20.71
CA ILE A 39 -11.58 -2.16 19.87
C ILE A 39 -11.09 -2.73 18.52
N CYS A 40 -10.09 -2.10 17.89
CA CYS A 40 -9.55 -2.55 16.61
C CYS A 40 -8.74 -3.86 16.74
N VAL A 41 -8.03 -4.06 17.86
CA VAL A 41 -7.21 -5.26 18.09
C VAL A 41 -8.05 -6.45 18.53
N TYR A 42 -9.18 -6.21 19.22
CA TYR A 42 -10.03 -7.27 19.78
C TYR A 42 -10.46 -8.34 18.76
N PRO A 43 -10.93 -8.02 17.55
CA PRO A 43 -11.30 -9.04 16.57
C PRO A 43 -10.15 -9.98 16.19
N PHE A 44 -8.94 -9.46 16.07
CA PHE A 44 -7.75 -10.29 15.77
C PHE A 44 -7.39 -11.17 16.95
N TYR A 45 -7.42 -10.62 18.16
CA TYR A 45 -7.23 -11.38 19.38
C TYR A 45 -8.28 -12.50 19.53
N TYR A 46 -9.56 -12.18 19.27
CA TYR A 46 -10.66 -13.16 19.30
C TYR A 46 -10.44 -14.30 18.30
N LEU A 47 -10.04 -13.98 17.07
CA LEU A 47 -9.70 -15.00 16.07
C LEU A 47 -8.56 -15.90 16.57
N MET A 48 -7.50 -15.33 17.15
CA MET A 48 -6.39 -16.13 17.68
C MET A 48 -6.83 -17.09 18.79
N ILE A 49 -7.66 -16.66 19.72
CA ILE A 49 -8.17 -17.58 20.78
C ILE A 49 -9.13 -18.63 20.19
N CYS A 50 -9.92 -18.31 19.19
CA CYS A 50 -10.79 -19.29 18.52
C CYS A 50 -9.98 -20.39 17.83
N THR A 51 -8.83 -20.06 17.21
CA THR A 51 -8.00 -21.07 16.50
C THR A 51 -7.39 -22.11 17.43
N ILE A 52 -7.15 -21.76 18.69
CA ILE A 52 -6.56 -22.66 19.71
C ILE A 52 -7.59 -23.26 20.67
N SER A 53 -8.88 -22.98 20.46
CA SER A 53 -9.96 -23.46 21.32
C SER A 53 -10.68 -24.66 20.69
N GLU A 54 -11.35 -25.46 21.54
CA GLU A 54 -12.18 -26.56 21.08
C GLU A 54 -13.34 -26.07 20.20
N GLN A 55 -13.57 -26.72 19.05
CA GLN A 55 -14.62 -26.39 18.07
C GLN A 55 -16.00 -26.18 18.71
N LYS A 56 -16.39 -27.07 19.62
CA LYS A 56 -17.69 -26.95 20.31
C LYS A 56 -17.86 -25.68 21.13
N ALA A 57 -16.79 -25.21 21.76
CA ALA A 57 -16.81 -23.97 22.54
C ALA A 57 -16.90 -22.74 21.64
N VAL A 58 -16.31 -22.80 20.44
CA VAL A 58 -16.44 -21.76 19.40
C VAL A 58 -17.85 -21.72 18.86
N ASP A 59 -18.43 -22.83 18.45
CA ASP A 59 -19.77 -22.93 17.87
C ASP A 59 -20.87 -22.49 18.83
N LEU A 60 -20.67 -22.71 20.13
CA LEU A 60 -21.58 -22.28 21.19
C LEU A 60 -21.34 -20.84 21.67
N ASN A 61 -20.45 -20.07 21.02
CA ASN A 61 -20.08 -18.71 21.41
C ASN A 61 -19.67 -18.56 22.88
N GLN A 62 -19.02 -19.56 23.45
CA GLN A 62 -18.61 -19.57 24.86
C GLN A 62 -17.25 -18.90 25.10
N ILE A 63 -16.60 -18.45 24.02
CA ILE A 63 -15.28 -17.83 24.04
C ILE A 63 -15.48 -16.32 23.95
N ILE A 64 -14.94 -15.57 24.94
CA ILE A 64 -15.00 -14.11 24.96
C ILE A 64 -13.59 -13.53 25.05
N LEU A 65 -12.84 -13.88 26.10
CA LEU A 65 -11.50 -13.34 26.40
C LEU A 65 -10.44 -14.43 26.57
N LEU A 66 -10.81 -15.65 26.91
CA LEU A 66 -9.89 -16.75 27.17
C LEU A 66 -10.24 -17.97 26.36
N PRO A 67 -9.25 -18.75 25.88
CA PRO A 67 -9.52 -19.99 25.17
C PRO A 67 -10.16 -21.02 26.10
N ARG A 68 -11.06 -21.84 25.57
CA ARG A 68 -11.66 -22.97 26.27
C ARG A 68 -11.31 -24.28 25.55
N GLY A 69 -10.79 -25.25 26.30
CA GLY A 69 -10.39 -26.53 25.75
C GLY A 69 -9.27 -26.35 24.70
N ILE A 70 -8.02 -26.09 25.17
CA ILE A 70 -6.89 -25.84 24.27
C ILE A 70 -6.72 -27.03 23.32
N ASN A 71 -6.83 -26.78 22.03
CA ASN A 71 -6.75 -27.76 20.97
C ASN A 71 -6.00 -27.19 19.77
N PHE A 72 -5.13 -27.99 19.16
CA PHE A 72 -4.38 -27.64 17.95
C PHE A 72 -4.84 -28.39 16.71
N ASP A 73 -5.95 -29.15 16.80
CA ASP A 73 -6.46 -29.95 15.70
C ASP A 73 -6.81 -29.11 14.48
N ASN A 74 -7.29 -27.88 14.69
CA ASN A 74 -7.55 -26.92 13.60
C ASN A 74 -6.33 -26.71 12.71
N TYR A 75 -5.13 -26.62 13.31
CA TYR A 75 -3.88 -26.44 12.56
C TYR A 75 -3.47 -27.70 11.80
N ILE A 76 -3.75 -28.88 12.37
CA ILE A 76 -3.48 -30.17 11.72
C ILE A 76 -4.44 -30.38 10.56
N GLU A 77 -5.72 -30.02 10.73
CA GLU A 77 -6.74 -30.15 9.69
C GLU A 77 -6.50 -29.25 8.50
N ILE A 78 -6.00 -28.02 8.70
CA ILE A 78 -5.62 -27.11 7.61
C ILE A 78 -4.62 -27.81 6.66
N PHE A 79 -3.61 -28.51 7.18
CA PHE A 79 -2.63 -29.21 6.33
C PHE A 79 -3.20 -30.42 5.57
N LYS A 80 -4.39 -30.92 5.97
CA LYS A 80 -5.09 -31.99 5.25
C LYS A 80 -5.94 -31.45 4.09
N ILE A 81 -6.18 -30.15 3.99
CA ILE A 81 -6.98 -29.55 2.92
C ILE A 81 -6.26 -29.76 1.59
N GLN A 82 -6.96 -30.43 0.66
CA GLN A 82 -6.44 -30.67 -0.67
C GLN A 82 -6.15 -29.34 -1.40
N ASN A 83 -5.04 -29.31 -2.13
CA ASN A 83 -4.60 -28.13 -2.90
C ASN A 83 -4.24 -26.87 -2.09
N LEU A 84 -4.12 -26.92 -0.76
CA LEU A 84 -3.73 -25.76 0.05
C LEU A 84 -2.39 -25.15 -0.43
N GLY A 85 -1.39 -25.99 -0.72
CA GLY A 85 -0.10 -25.53 -1.23
C GLY A 85 -0.21 -24.78 -2.56
N ASN A 86 -1.04 -25.29 -3.48
CA ASN A 86 -1.31 -24.62 -4.75
C ASN A 86 -2.05 -23.28 -4.57
N ALA A 87 -3.04 -23.24 -3.69
CA ALA A 87 -3.75 -22.00 -3.36
C ALA A 87 -2.83 -20.95 -2.74
N ALA A 88 -1.93 -21.36 -1.84
CA ALA A 88 -0.92 -20.50 -1.25
C ALA A 88 0.05 -19.96 -2.32
N PHE A 89 0.55 -20.83 -3.20
CA PHE A 89 1.41 -20.43 -4.32
C PHE A 89 0.73 -19.42 -5.25
N ILE A 90 -0.52 -19.67 -5.65
CA ILE A 90 -1.30 -18.74 -6.48
C ILE A 90 -1.48 -17.39 -5.76
N SER A 91 -1.73 -17.39 -4.45
CA SER A 91 -1.88 -16.16 -3.67
C SER A 91 -0.59 -15.34 -3.60
N VAL A 92 0.55 -15.99 -3.40
CA VAL A 92 1.87 -15.33 -3.41
C VAL A 92 2.20 -14.82 -4.82
N ALA A 93 2.05 -15.67 -5.84
CA ALA A 93 2.31 -15.30 -7.23
C ALA A 93 1.44 -14.11 -7.68
N ARG A 94 0.14 -14.13 -7.35
CA ARG A 94 -0.78 -13.02 -7.59
C ARG A 94 -0.29 -11.74 -6.94
N THR A 95 0.05 -11.79 -5.67
CA THR A 95 0.49 -10.60 -4.90
C THR A 95 1.75 -10.01 -5.51
N VAL A 96 2.78 -10.82 -5.73
CA VAL A 96 4.07 -10.37 -6.28
C VAL A 96 3.89 -9.77 -7.68
N LEU A 97 3.22 -10.50 -8.59
CA LEU A 97 3.04 -10.05 -9.97
C LEU A 97 2.16 -8.80 -10.06
N THR A 98 1.02 -8.77 -9.36
CA THR A 98 0.14 -7.60 -9.38
C THR A 98 0.83 -6.38 -8.82
N THR A 99 1.54 -6.51 -7.69
CA THR A 99 2.28 -5.38 -7.09
C THR A 99 3.38 -4.89 -8.03
N ALA A 100 4.22 -5.77 -8.57
CA ALA A 100 5.29 -5.39 -9.47
C ALA A 100 4.78 -4.66 -10.73
N ILE A 101 3.76 -5.22 -11.39
CA ILE A 101 3.16 -4.65 -12.58
C ILE A 101 2.48 -3.31 -12.24
N SER A 102 1.71 -3.27 -11.16
CA SER A 102 1.01 -2.05 -10.73
C SER A 102 1.97 -0.92 -10.38
N LEU A 103 3.06 -1.20 -9.68
CA LEU A 103 4.07 -0.18 -9.35
C LEU A 103 4.71 0.41 -10.61
N VAL A 104 5.10 -0.43 -11.57
CA VAL A 104 5.73 0.03 -12.81
C VAL A 104 4.75 0.82 -13.67
N LEU A 105 3.55 0.28 -13.93
CA LEU A 105 2.57 0.93 -14.80
C LEU A 105 2.04 2.24 -14.19
N THR A 106 1.71 2.21 -12.90
CA THR A 106 1.21 3.40 -12.19
C THR A 106 2.26 4.51 -12.15
N SER A 107 3.52 4.16 -11.84
CA SER A 107 4.62 5.13 -11.81
C SER A 107 4.95 5.67 -13.19
N TYR A 108 4.93 4.81 -14.22
CA TYR A 108 5.16 5.25 -15.59
C TYR A 108 4.05 6.18 -16.09
N MET A 109 2.80 5.86 -15.79
CA MET A 109 1.66 6.72 -16.15
C MET A 109 1.71 8.05 -15.39
N ALA A 110 2.09 8.05 -14.11
CA ALA A 110 2.32 9.25 -13.33
C ALA A 110 3.40 10.13 -13.97
N TYR A 111 4.55 9.54 -14.31
CA TYR A 111 5.65 10.21 -14.98
C TYR A 111 5.24 10.78 -16.35
N PHE A 112 4.47 10.02 -17.13
CA PHE A 112 3.96 10.47 -18.42
C PHE A 112 3.11 11.74 -18.28
N PHE A 113 2.26 11.83 -17.26
CA PHE A 113 1.44 13.01 -16.99
C PHE A 113 2.22 14.22 -16.45
N THR A 114 3.48 14.09 -16.06
CA THR A 114 4.33 15.24 -15.70
C THR A 114 4.94 15.93 -16.92
N LYS A 115 5.00 15.26 -18.08
CA LYS A 115 5.68 15.79 -19.27
C LYS A 115 4.86 16.86 -20.01
N GLU A 116 5.48 18.03 -20.22
CA GLU A 116 4.82 19.15 -20.88
C GLU A 116 4.51 18.90 -22.36
N ASN A 117 5.36 18.12 -23.02
CA ASN A 117 5.21 17.79 -24.44
C ASN A 117 4.08 16.81 -24.74
N MET A 118 3.37 16.32 -23.73
CA MET A 118 2.23 15.43 -23.93
C MET A 118 1.03 16.17 -24.54
N TRP A 119 0.53 15.66 -25.68
CA TRP A 119 -0.64 16.21 -26.33
C TRP A 119 -1.87 16.20 -25.43
N LYS A 120 -2.51 17.35 -25.24
CA LYS A 120 -3.68 17.54 -24.37
C LYS A 120 -3.52 16.93 -22.96
N ARG A 121 -2.32 17.00 -22.34
CA ARG A 121 -2.00 16.48 -21.01
C ARG A 121 -3.08 16.74 -19.97
N LYS A 122 -3.52 18.02 -19.84
CA LYS A 122 -4.53 18.43 -18.85
C LYS A 122 -5.87 17.74 -19.05
N PHE A 123 -6.28 17.50 -20.29
CA PHE A 123 -7.54 16.81 -20.62
C PHE A 123 -7.44 15.33 -20.19
N TRP A 124 -6.40 14.62 -20.65
CA TRP A 124 -6.23 13.20 -20.34
C TRP A 124 -6.05 12.93 -18.85
N TYR A 125 -5.30 13.77 -18.19
CA TYR A 125 -5.14 13.68 -16.73
C TYR A 125 -6.49 13.85 -16.01
N ARG A 126 -7.25 14.89 -16.32
CA ARG A 126 -8.57 15.12 -15.73
C ARG A 126 -9.52 13.95 -16.03
N PHE A 127 -9.55 13.48 -17.25
CA PHE A 127 -10.36 12.33 -17.66
C PHE A 127 -10.02 11.10 -16.79
N THR A 128 -8.73 10.76 -16.66
CA THR A 128 -8.28 9.64 -15.83
C THR A 128 -8.68 9.83 -14.36
N VAL A 129 -8.52 11.03 -13.80
CA VAL A 129 -8.93 11.30 -12.41
C VAL A 129 -10.45 11.17 -12.23
N VAL A 130 -11.24 11.63 -13.19
CA VAL A 130 -12.72 11.50 -13.15
C VAL A 130 -13.13 10.03 -13.12
N THR A 131 -12.47 9.14 -13.86
CA THR A 131 -12.78 7.70 -13.86
C THR A 131 -12.65 7.06 -12.47
N MET A 132 -11.83 7.61 -11.58
CA MET A 132 -11.66 7.11 -10.21
C MET A 132 -12.95 7.19 -9.38
N TYR A 133 -13.82 8.14 -9.67
CA TYR A 133 -15.07 8.37 -8.93
C TYR A 133 -16.24 7.52 -9.45
N PHE A 134 -16.06 6.81 -10.57
CA PHE A 134 -17.08 5.93 -11.12
C PHE A 134 -16.77 4.47 -10.80
N SER A 135 -17.72 3.82 -10.15
CA SER A 135 -17.70 2.37 -9.95
C SER A 135 -18.90 1.74 -10.62
N ALA A 136 -18.64 0.83 -11.55
CA ALA A 136 -19.69 0.12 -12.27
C ALA A 136 -20.42 -0.93 -11.41
N GLY A 137 -19.86 -1.28 -10.27
CA GLY A 137 -20.36 -2.37 -9.43
C GLY A 137 -19.89 -3.76 -9.90
N MET A 138 -20.25 -4.78 -9.13
CA MET A 138 -19.74 -6.15 -9.30
C MET A 138 -20.21 -6.82 -10.61
N ILE A 139 -21.47 -6.65 -10.98
CA ILE A 139 -22.04 -7.32 -12.17
C ILE A 139 -21.39 -6.85 -13.48
N PRO A 140 -21.31 -5.56 -13.78
CA PRO A 140 -20.60 -5.07 -14.97
C PRO A 140 -19.12 -5.46 -15.01
N VAL A 141 -18.43 -5.44 -13.87
CA VAL A 141 -17.02 -5.88 -13.77
C VAL A 141 -16.90 -7.36 -14.13
N TYR A 142 -17.78 -8.22 -13.62
CA TYR A 142 -17.80 -9.65 -13.98
C TYR A 142 -18.06 -9.87 -15.47
N LEU A 143 -19.05 -9.18 -16.03
CA LEU A 143 -19.38 -9.28 -17.47
C LEU A 143 -18.20 -8.84 -18.34
N ASN A 144 -17.54 -7.75 -17.98
CA ASN A 144 -16.36 -7.28 -18.69
C ASN A 144 -15.22 -8.31 -18.65
N ASN A 145 -14.92 -8.87 -17.45
CA ASN A 145 -13.90 -9.90 -17.32
C ASN A 145 -14.25 -11.18 -18.11
N ARG A 146 -15.54 -11.53 -18.22
CA ARG A 146 -16.01 -12.62 -19.05
C ARG A 146 -15.84 -12.35 -20.54
N MET A 147 -16.18 -11.16 -21.00
CA MET A 147 -15.97 -10.73 -22.40
C MET A 147 -14.50 -10.72 -22.80
N LEU A 148 -13.61 -10.38 -21.87
CA LEU A 148 -12.15 -10.40 -22.07
C LEU A 148 -11.55 -11.83 -21.95
N GLY A 149 -12.37 -12.86 -21.69
CA GLY A 149 -11.89 -14.23 -21.54
C GLY A 149 -11.06 -14.48 -20.27
N LEU A 150 -11.15 -13.60 -19.28
CA LEU A 150 -10.36 -13.68 -18.05
C LEU A 150 -10.98 -14.62 -17.00
N VAL A 151 -12.22 -15.04 -17.16
CA VAL A 151 -12.89 -15.95 -16.22
C VAL A 151 -12.17 -17.29 -16.18
N ASN A 152 -11.89 -17.81 -14.99
CA ASN A 152 -11.09 -19.01 -14.73
C ASN A 152 -9.61 -18.92 -15.19
N SER A 153 -9.10 -17.71 -15.42
CA SER A 153 -7.69 -17.47 -15.72
C SER A 153 -6.99 -16.78 -14.55
N PHE A 154 -5.72 -17.10 -14.31
CA PHE A 154 -4.88 -16.38 -13.34
C PHE A 154 -4.85 -14.86 -13.59
N TRP A 155 -4.93 -14.46 -14.85
CA TRP A 155 -4.85 -13.05 -15.25
C TRP A 155 -6.03 -12.19 -14.79
N VAL A 156 -7.15 -12.78 -14.35
CA VAL A 156 -8.27 -12.04 -13.75
C VAL A 156 -7.85 -11.32 -12.45
N TYR A 157 -6.82 -11.83 -11.76
CA TYR A 157 -6.30 -11.21 -10.55
C TYR A 157 -5.34 -10.04 -10.84
N VAL A 158 -4.68 -10.07 -11.98
CA VAL A 158 -3.59 -9.13 -12.31
C VAL A 158 -4.11 -7.96 -13.16
N ILE A 159 -4.76 -8.26 -14.29
CA ILE A 159 -5.12 -7.25 -15.30
C ILE A 159 -6.06 -6.16 -14.75
N PRO A 160 -7.16 -6.47 -14.06
CA PRO A 160 -8.06 -5.43 -13.54
C PRO A 160 -7.43 -4.55 -12.45
N SER A 161 -6.39 -5.06 -11.79
CA SER A 161 -5.72 -4.40 -10.66
C SER A 161 -4.37 -3.77 -11.03
N CYS A 162 -3.96 -3.85 -12.30
CA CYS A 162 -2.62 -3.42 -12.72
C CYS A 162 -2.41 -1.90 -12.71
N LEU A 163 -3.46 -1.10 -12.63
CA LEU A 163 -3.39 0.35 -12.59
C LEU A 163 -4.29 0.92 -11.49
N SER A 164 -3.69 1.69 -10.57
CA SER A 164 -4.41 2.46 -9.57
C SER A 164 -4.32 3.95 -9.89
N VAL A 165 -5.45 4.55 -10.23
CA VAL A 165 -5.51 5.99 -10.52
C VAL A 165 -5.18 6.81 -9.27
N TYR A 166 -5.60 6.36 -8.09
CA TYR A 166 -5.27 7.01 -6.82
C TYR A 166 -3.76 7.04 -6.59
N ASN A 167 -3.10 5.88 -6.69
CA ASN A 167 -1.65 5.79 -6.53
C ASN A 167 -0.91 6.60 -7.61
N MET A 168 -1.43 6.61 -8.85
CA MET A 168 -0.89 7.44 -9.92
C MET A 168 -0.88 8.93 -9.55
N VAL A 169 -1.95 9.44 -8.95
CA VAL A 169 -2.03 10.85 -8.50
C VAL A 169 -0.99 11.12 -7.41
N LEU A 170 -0.84 10.21 -6.43
CA LEU A 170 0.15 10.34 -5.37
C LEU A 170 1.58 10.38 -5.93
N VAL A 171 1.92 9.42 -6.79
CA VAL A 171 3.25 9.36 -7.41
C VAL A 171 3.50 10.59 -8.29
N LYS A 172 2.50 11.01 -9.09
CA LYS A 172 2.61 12.22 -9.93
C LYS A 172 2.91 13.46 -9.08
N THR A 173 2.18 13.67 -7.99
CA THR A 173 2.40 14.81 -7.10
C THR A 173 3.80 14.80 -6.48
N ASN A 174 4.29 13.61 -6.13
CA ASN A 174 5.65 13.46 -5.61
C ASN A 174 6.72 13.75 -6.67
N ILE A 175 6.51 13.30 -7.91
CA ILE A 175 7.42 13.62 -9.03
C ILE A 175 7.46 15.14 -9.28
N GLU A 176 6.31 15.82 -9.24
CA GLU A 176 6.23 17.27 -9.44
C GLU A 176 6.88 18.08 -8.29
N ALA A 177 7.04 17.48 -7.11
CA ALA A 177 7.76 18.08 -5.98
C ALA A 177 9.29 17.90 -6.03
N MET A 178 9.80 17.05 -6.96
CA MET A 178 11.23 16.86 -7.14
C MET A 178 11.86 18.08 -7.83
N SER A 179 13.17 18.32 -7.55
CA SER A 179 13.93 19.33 -8.29
C SER A 179 14.00 18.99 -9.79
N PRO A 180 13.56 19.91 -10.67
CA PRO A 180 13.61 19.69 -12.12
C PRO A 180 15.04 19.56 -12.65
N GLU A 181 16.03 20.12 -11.96
CA GLU A 181 17.44 20.11 -12.34
C GLU A 181 17.98 18.68 -12.54
N LEU A 182 17.48 17.71 -11.75
CA LEU A 182 17.92 16.31 -11.86
C LEU A 182 17.53 15.69 -13.20
N GLU A 183 16.36 16.04 -13.70
CA GLU A 183 15.88 15.54 -14.98
C GLU A 183 16.44 16.32 -16.16
N GLU A 184 16.64 17.63 -15.98
CA GLU A 184 17.24 18.52 -16.99
C GLU A 184 18.70 18.14 -17.26
N SER A 185 19.49 17.89 -16.22
CA SER A 185 20.89 17.46 -16.39
C SER A 185 20.99 16.16 -17.19
N ALA A 186 20.15 15.16 -16.87
CA ALA A 186 20.12 13.92 -17.61
C ALA A 186 19.62 14.10 -19.06
N TYR A 187 18.73 15.05 -19.30
CA TYR A 187 18.30 15.39 -20.67
C TYR A 187 19.45 15.98 -21.48
N LEU A 188 20.23 16.88 -20.89
CA LEU A 188 21.42 17.48 -21.52
C LEU A 188 22.48 16.41 -21.83
N ASP A 189 22.61 15.39 -20.97
CA ASP A 189 23.48 14.21 -21.21
C ASP A 189 22.94 13.26 -22.28
N GLY A 190 21.81 13.59 -22.94
CA GLY A 190 21.21 12.79 -24.01
C GLY A 190 20.37 11.61 -23.55
N ALA A 191 20.00 11.52 -22.26
CA ALA A 191 19.17 10.46 -21.75
C ALA A 191 17.73 10.54 -22.27
N GLY A 192 17.24 9.47 -22.93
CA GLY A 192 15.86 9.33 -23.38
C GLY A 192 14.87 9.19 -22.21
N TYR A 193 13.56 9.31 -22.50
CA TYR A 193 12.48 9.25 -21.49
C TYR A 193 12.52 7.99 -20.62
N MET A 194 12.72 6.80 -21.22
CA MET A 194 12.80 5.55 -20.48
C MET A 194 14.01 5.48 -19.55
N THR A 195 15.16 5.97 -20.03
CA THR A 195 16.37 6.00 -19.20
C THR A 195 16.20 6.93 -17.99
N ARG A 196 15.62 8.12 -18.19
CA ARG A 196 15.32 9.05 -17.10
C ARG A 196 14.31 8.45 -16.12
N PHE A 197 13.27 7.80 -16.64
CA PHE A 197 12.27 7.14 -15.79
C PHE A 197 12.89 6.06 -14.91
N PHE A 198 13.56 5.04 -15.50
CA PHE A 198 14.06 3.90 -14.73
C PHE A 198 15.30 4.20 -13.89
N LYS A 199 16.19 5.08 -14.35
CA LYS A 199 17.47 5.33 -13.67
C LYS A 199 17.43 6.51 -12.70
N ILE A 200 16.50 7.45 -12.86
CA ILE A 200 16.45 8.66 -12.03
C ILE A 200 15.13 8.74 -11.27
N VAL A 201 13.99 8.82 -11.98
CA VAL A 201 12.71 9.07 -11.35
C VAL A 201 12.29 7.91 -10.46
N MET A 202 12.28 6.68 -10.95
CA MET A 202 11.80 5.51 -10.21
C MET A 202 12.60 5.24 -8.92
N PRO A 203 13.95 5.30 -8.89
CA PRO A 203 14.71 5.16 -7.65
C PRO A 203 14.44 6.26 -6.63
N LEU A 204 14.26 7.50 -7.08
CA LEU A 204 13.95 8.64 -6.20
C LEU A 204 12.52 8.58 -5.64
N GLN A 205 11.61 7.87 -6.29
CA GLN A 205 10.25 7.63 -5.82
C GLN A 205 10.13 6.45 -4.83
N THR A 206 11.22 5.75 -4.51
CA THR A 206 11.19 4.59 -3.60
C THR A 206 10.41 4.85 -2.30
N PRO A 207 10.53 6.00 -1.60
CA PRO A 207 9.75 6.25 -0.38
C PRO A 207 8.23 6.23 -0.60
N ILE A 208 7.74 6.83 -1.68
CA ILE A 208 6.30 6.85 -1.99
C ILE A 208 5.82 5.52 -2.57
N LEU A 209 6.70 4.76 -3.22
CA LEU A 209 6.37 3.43 -3.76
C LEU A 209 6.31 2.36 -2.66
N ALA A 210 6.93 2.61 -1.51
CA ALA A 210 6.91 1.71 -0.36
C ALA A 210 5.68 1.91 0.56
N THR A 211 4.94 3.02 0.37
CA THR A 211 3.68 3.31 1.08
C THR A 211 2.46 2.85 0.30
#